data_2441ee6109303143416cd1d0d3af37bb
#
_entry.id   2441ee6109303143416cd1d0d3af37bb
#
_cell.length_a   1.000
_cell.length_b   1.000
_cell.length_c   1.000
_cell.angle_alpha   90.00
_cell.angle_beta   90.00
_cell.angle_gamma   90.00
#
_symmetry.space_group_name_H-M   'P 1'
#
loop_
_entity.id
_entity.type
_entity.pdbx_description
1 polymer ?
#
loop_
_entity_poly.entity_id
_entity_poly.type
_entity_poly.pdbx_seq_one_letter_code
_entity_poly.pdbx_strand_id
1 'polypeptide(L)'
;MAGEFEIAALAAPLRREIESRLRAAITQGRFHAGQRLIERELCEMLGVSRPSLREALRQLEAEELVTLVPNRGPMVSDISIDEAREIYEMRATLEGLAARLFTRRAGAADVTALRNALRDLKKAAATRSSERLLDLKTKYYEVLLNGCGNRIIRRELLQLHNRIRLLRATTLAGRTKAAIAEISRIIGCIENKDEEGACLASVEHIERAAQWALSSLGQGQTKPRTKP
;
A
#
# COMPACT_ATOMS: atom_id res chain seq x y z
N MET A 1 22.93 -24.10 32.69
CA MET A 1 21.68 -23.42 32.35
C MET A 1 21.86 -22.53 31.11
N ALA A 2 22.15 -23.17 29.97
CA ALA A 2 22.31 -22.47 28.68
C ALA A 2 21.56 -23.28 27.61
N GLY A 3 20.25 -23.30 27.61
CA GLY A 3 19.44 -24.07 26.68
C GLY A 3 17.97 -23.69 26.68
N GLU A 4 17.54 -22.85 27.62
CA GLU A 4 16.13 -22.59 27.87
C GLU A 4 15.55 -21.39 27.10
N PHE A 5 16.37 -20.67 26.33
CA PHE A 5 15.98 -19.49 25.54
C PHE A 5 16.47 -19.53 24.08
N GLU A 6 16.83 -20.70 23.58
CA GLU A 6 17.21 -20.85 22.16
C GLU A 6 15.97 -20.81 21.27
N ILE A 7 15.58 -19.61 20.85
CA ILE A 7 14.56 -19.41 19.81
C ILE A 7 15.19 -19.78 18.47
N ALA A 8 14.61 -20.75 17.78
CA ALA A 8 15.07 -21.22 16.48
C ALA A 8 15.19 -20.06 15.46
N ALA A 9 16.37 -19.51 15.33
CA ALA A 9 16.71 -18.41 14.42
C ALA A 9 16.47 -18.76 12.92
N LEU A 10 16.32 -20.04 12.59
CA LEU A 10 16.12 -20.55 11.23
C LEU A 10 14.71 -20.36 10.67
N ALA A 11 13.69 -20.17 11.49
CA ALA A 11 12.31 -20.02 11.03
C ALA A 11 11.96 -18.58 10.57
N ALA A 12 12.66 -17.58 11.08
CA ALA A 12 12.35 -16.18 10.81
C ALA A 12 12.62 -15.72 9.36
N PRO A 13 13.70 -16.12 8.67
CA PRO A 13 13.93 -15.77 7.26
C PRO A 13 12.87 -16.39 6.34
N LEU A 14 12.53 -17.66 6.53
CA LEU A 14 11.53 -18.37 5.72
C LEU A 14 10.15 -17.75 5.91
N ARG A 15 9.74 -17.43 7.13
CA ARG A 15 8.47 -16.77 7.42
C ARG A 15 8.39 -15.43 6.69
N ARG A 16 9.41 -14.57 6.76
CA ARG A 16 9.44 -13.28 6.06
C ARG A 16 9.33 -13.43 4.55
N GLU A 17 9.93 -14.46 3.98
CA GLU A 17 9.84 -14.74 2.55
C GLU A 17 8.41 -15.15 2.16
N ILE A 18 7.76 -16.01 2.96
CA ILE A 18 6.36 -16.39 2.75
C ILE A 18 5.45 -15.14 2.83
N GLU A 19 5.60 -14.33 3.88
CA GLU A 19 4.87 -13.07 4.06
C GLU A 19 5.05 -12.16 2.84
N SER A 20 6.28 -11.96 2.40
CA SER A 20 6.61 -11.10 1.26
C SER A 20 5.95 -11.58 -0.04
N ARG A 21 6.04 -12.89 -0.33
CA ARG A 21 5.44 -13.47 -1.54
C ARG A 21 3.92 -13.41 -1.53
N LEU A 22 3.28 -13.74 -0.40
CA LEU A 22 1.84 -13.66 -0.27
C LEU A 22 1.35 -12.21 -0.35
N ARG A 23 2.02 -11.29 0.34
CA ARG A 23 1.73 -9.85 0.27
C ARG A 23 1.83 -9.35 -1.16
N ALA A 24 2.89 -9.70 -1.88
CA ALA A 24 3.05 -9.35 -3.28
C ALA A 24 1.90 -9.92 -4.14
N ALA A 25 1.57 -11.20 -3.99
CA ALA A 25 0.50 -11.84 -4.76
C ALA A 25 -0.88 -11.19 -4.49
N ILE A 26 -1.19 -10.87 -3.23
CA ILE A 26 -2.42 -10.18 -2.85
C ILE A 26 -2.44 -8.76 -3.44
N THR A 27 -1.38 -7.99 -3.23
CA THR A 27 -1.33 -6.57 -3.64
C THR A 27 -1.21 -6.38 -5.15
N GLN A 28 -0.76 -7.40 -5.88
CA GLN A 28 -0.74 -7.44 -7.35
C GLN A 28 -2.06 -7.93 -7.95
N GLY A 29 -3.04 -8.30 -7.11
CA GLY A 29 -4.35 -8.78 -7.55
C GLY A 29 -4.35 -10.23 -8.07
N ARG A 30 -3.32 -11.03 -7.80
CA ARG A 30 -3.31 -12.47 -8.08
C ARG A 30 -4.33 -13.21 -7.22
N PHE A 31 -4.52 -12.73 -5.99
CA PHE A 31 -5.63 -13.10 -5.12
C PHE A 31 -6.58 -11.91 -5.01
N HIS A 32 -7.86 -12.13 -5.31
CA HIS A 32 -8.85 -11.05 -5.33
C HIS A 32 -9.41 -10.78 -3.93
N ALA A 33 -9.88 -9.57 -3.69
CA ALA A 33 -10.58 -9.21 -2.45
C ALA A 33 -11.75 -10.19 -2.19
N GLY A 34 -11.87 -10.67 -0.95
CA GLY A 34 -12.84 -11.69 -0.55
C GLY A 34 -12.53 -13.11 -1.03
N GLN A 35 -11.42 -13.33 -1.73
CA GLN A 35 -11.02 -14.68 -2.17
C GLN A 35 -10.57 -15.53 -0.98
N ARG A 36 -11.07 -16.76 -0.89
CA ARG A 36 -10.60 -17.74 0.08
C ARG A 36 -9.19 -18.22 -0.28
N LEU A 37 -8.29 -18.22 0.70
CA LEU A 37 -6.93 -18.73 0.57
C LEU A 37 -6.89 -20.17 1.09
N ILE A 38 -6.72 -21.15 0.19
CA ILE A 38 -6.74 -22.56 0.56
C ILE A 38 -5.35 -22.96 1.04
N GLU A 39 -5.19 -23.20 2.35
CA GLU A 39 -3.88 -23.49 2.97
C GLU A 39 -3.11 -24.62 2.28
N ARG A 40 -3.81 -25.69 1.86
CA ARG A 40 -3.18 -26.81 1.17
C ARG A 40 -2.53 -26.35 -0.14
N GLU A 41 -3.27 -25.61 -0.95
CA GLU A 41 -2.78 -25.14 -2.25
C GLU A 41 -1.62 -24.14 -2.08
N LEU A 42 -1.70 -23.26 -1.06
CA LEU A 42 -0.63 -22.35 -0.75
C LEU A 42 0.65 -23.05 -0.27
N CYS A 43 0.50 -24.12 0.54
CA CYS A 43 1.65 -24.94 0.95
C CYS A 43 2.33 -25.61 -0.23
N GLU A 44 1.54 -26.18 -1.14
CA GLU A 44 2.04 -26.81 -2.37
C GLU A 44 2.73 -25.79 -3.29
N MET A 45 2.10 -24.62 -3.49
CA MET A 45 2.61 -23.54 -4.35
C MET A 45 3.92 -22.95 -3.83
N LEU A 46 4.04 -22.78 -2.51
CA LEU A 46 5.19 -22.13 -1.88
C LEU A 46 6.27 -23.13 -1.42
N GLY A 47 5.98 -24.43 -1.42
CA GLY A 47 6.89 -25.46 -0.94
C GLY A 47 7.14 -25.38 0.57
N VAL A 48 6.12 -25.04 1.38
CA VAL A 48 6.27 -24.76 2.82
C VAL A 48 5.33 -25.59 3.68
N SER A 49 5.67 -25.74 4.97
CA SER A 49 4.84 -26.43 5.93
C SER A 49 3.62 -25.59 6.35
N ARG A 50 2.53 -26.26 6.75
CA ARG A 50 1.32 -25.61 7.26
C ARG A 50 1.58 -24.68 8.46
N PRO A 51 2.40 -25.06 9.49
CA PRO A 51 2.73 -24.15 10.57
C PRO A 51 3.39 -22.85 10.10
N SER A 52 4.39 -22.92 9.21
CA SER A 52 5.07 -21.75 8.67
C SER A 52 4.13 -20.84 7.88
N LEU A 53 3.23 -21.44 7.09
CA LEU A 53 2.20 -20.69 6.35
C LEU A 53 1.24 -19.98 7.31
N ARG A 54 0.76 -20.65 8.35
CA ARG A 54 -0.17 -20.06 9.33
C ARG A 54 0.42 -18.89 10.08
N GLU A 55 1.70 -18.97 10.47
CA GLU A 55 2.40 -17.83 11.09
C GLU A 55 2.48 -16.63 10.13
N ALA A 56 2.78 -16.86 8.85
CA ALA A 56 2.80 -15.81 7.85
C ALA A 56 1.38 -15.23 7.62
N LEU A 57 0.34 -16.06 7.58
CA LEU A 57 -1.05 -15.60 7.45
C LEU A 57 -1.51 -14.77 8.65
N ARG A 58 -1.10 -15.12 9.88
CA ARG A 58 -1.38 -14.29 11.08
C ARG A 58 -0.71 -12.91 10.99
N GLN A 59 0.51 -12.85 10.45
CA GLN A 59 1.17 -11.57 10.24
C GLN A 59 0.44 -10.73 9.18
N LEU A 60 -0.02 -11.35 8.09
CA LEU A 60 -0.83 -10.67 7.07
C LEU A 60 -2.22 -10.27 7.60
N GLU A 61 -2.77 -11.00 8.57
CA GLU A 61 -3.98 -10.61 9.28
C GLU A 61 -3.74 -9.38 10.16
N ALA A 62 -2.63 -9.32 10.89
CA ALA A 62 -2.24 -8.13 11.64
C ALA A 62 -1.98 -6.91 10.75
N GLU A 63 -1.65 -7.13 9.47
CA GLU A 63 -1.53 -6.10 8.44
C GLU A 63 -2.86 -5.83 7.70
N GLU A 64 -3.94 -6.48 8.12
CA GLU A 64 -5.28 -6.38 7.55
C GLU A 64 -5.38 -6.75 6.04
N LEU A 65 -4.39 -7.46 5.51
CA LEU A 65 -4.40 -8.00 4.13
C LEU A 65 -5.15 -9.32 4.02
N VAL A 66 -5.27 -10.03 5.13
CA VAL A 66 -6.00 -11.30 5.26
C VAL A 66 -6.93 -11.21 6.46
N THR A 67 -8.09 -11.86 6.38
CA THR A 67 -9.03 -12.03 7.48
C THR A 67 -9.19 -13.53 7.75
N LEU A 68 -9.01 -13.96 8.99
CA LEU A 68 -9.28 -15.34 9.41
C LEU A 68 -10.76 -15.48 9.76
N VAL A 69 -11.55 -16.04 8.84
CA VAL A 69 -12.99 -16.23 9.06
C VAL A 69 -13.25 -17.57 9.72
N PRO A 70 -13.93 -17.63 10.88
CA PRO A 70 -14.28 -18.90 11.54
C PRO A 70 -14.97 -19.86 10.56
N ASN A 71 -14.55 -21.11 10.57
CA ASN A 71 -15.05 -22.21 9.72
C ASN A 71 -14.84 -22.03 8.20
N ARG A 72 -14.33 -20.87 7.73
CA ARG A 72 -14.02 -20.63 6.31
C ARG A 72 -12.51 -20.54 6.03
N GLY A 73 -11.72 -20.29 7.09
CA GLY A 73 -10.27 -20.15 6.98
C GLY A 73 -9.84 -18.75 6.50
N PRO A 74 -8.58 -18.61 6.06
CA PRO A 74 -8.04 -17.33 5.62
C PRO A 74 -8.69 -16.87 4.30
N MET A 75 -9.03 -15.58 4.25
CA MET A 75 -9.58 -14.89 3.09
C MET A 75 -8.80 -13.60 2.86
N VAL A 76 -8.63 -13.21 1.60
CA VAL A 76 -8.13 -11.88 1.27
C VAL A 76 -9.11 -10.84 1.81
N SER A 77 -8.62 -9.87 2.55
CA SER A 77 -9.48 -8.81 3.11
C SER A 77 -10.20 -8.07 1.99
N ASP A 78 -11.45 -7.76 2.24
CA ASP A 78 -12.27 -6.92 1.37
C ASP A 78 -12.47 -5.58 2.07
N ILE A 79 -12.49 -4.51 1.31
CA ILE A 79 -12.67 -3.16 1.83
C ILE A 79 -14.05 -2.66 1.40
N SER A 80 -14.89 -2.27 2.35
CA SER A 80 -16.18 -1.67 2.05
C SER A 80 -15.99 -0.26 1.47
N ILE A 81 -17.02 0.26 0.78
CA ILE A 81 -17.00 1.63 0.26
C ILE A 81 -16.86 2.64 1.40
N ASP A 82 -17.56 2.41 2.52
CA ASP A 82 -17.50 3.30 3.68
C ASP A 82 -16.13 3.30 4.33
N GLU A 83 -15.56 2.11 4.56
CA GLU A 83 -14.20 1.98 5.07
C GLU A 83 -13.15 2.62 4.13
N ALA A 84 -13.30 2.42 2.83
CA ALA A 84 -12.42 3.08 1.86
C ALA A 84 -12.52 4.61 1.96
N ARG A 85 -13.73 5.17 2.16
CA ARG A 85 -13.94 6.61 2.36
C ARG A 85 -13.21 7.11 3.61
N GLU A 86 -13.40 6.44 4.74
CA GLU A 86 -12.76 6.78 6.02
C GLU A 86 -11.22 6.74 5.92
N ILE A 87 -10.67 5.72 5.25
CA ILE A 87 -9.23 5.63 5.01
C ILE A 87 -8.74 6.81 4.16
N TYR A 88 -9.46 7.20 3.12
CA TYR A 88 -9.05 8.33 2.28
C TYR A 88 -9.13 9.67 3.03
N GLU A 89 -10.10 9.88 3.91
CA GLU A 89 -10.19 11.06 4.79
C GLU A 89 -8.99 11.18 5.72
N MET A 90 -8.64 10.09 6.40
CA MET A 90 -7.44 10.02 7.24
C MET A 90 -6.17 10.29 6.43
N ARG A 91 -6.06 9.69 5.26
CA ARG A 91 -4.90 9.88 4.38
C ARG A 91 -4.77 11.32 3.90
N ALA A 92 -5.85 11.97 3.50
CA ALA A 92 -5.83 13.37 3.06
C ALA A 92 -5.21 14.26 4.15
N THR A 93 -5.69 14.12 5.38
CA THR A 93 -5.18 14.88 6.54
C THR A 93 -3.72 14.57 6.83
N LEU A 94 -3.35 13.29 6.95
CA LEU A 94 -2.00 12.89 7.36
C LEU A 94 -0.98 13.08 6.24
N GLU A 95 -1.33 12.87 4.97
CA GLU A 95 -0.42 13.10 3.84
C GLU A 95 -0.20 14.59 3.59
N GLY A 96 -1.23 15.44 3.77
CA GLY A 96 -1.08 16.89 3.76
C GLY A 96 -0.11 17.37 4.83
N LEU A 97 -0.27 16.88 6.07
CA LEU A 97 0.67 17.21 7.16
C LEU A 97 2.07 16.67 6.88
N ALA A 98 2.20 15.46 6.32
CA ALA A 98 3.51 14.89 5.94
C ALA A 98 4.22 15.74 4.88
N ALA A 99 3.50 16.22 3.85
CA ALA A 99 4.04 17.10 2.82
C ALA A 99 4.52 18.44 3.39
N ARG A 100 3.73 19.07 4.27
CA ARG A 100 4.12 20.28 5.00
C ARG A 100 5.40 20.07 5.82
N LEU A 101 5.45 19.00 6.61
CA LEU A 101 6.60 18.67 7.45
C LEU A 101 7.85 18.33 6.62
N PHE A 102 7.68 17.64 5.51
CA PHE A 102 8.76 17.37 4.57
C PHE A 102 9.34 18.67 4.02
N THR A 103 8.49 19.59 3.58
CA THR A 103 8.93 20.91 3.06
C THR A 103 9.75 21.68 4.09
N ARG A 104 9.35 21.62 5.35
CA ARG A 104 10.01 22.29 6.48
C ARG A 104 11.34 21.63 6.88
N ARG A 105 11.42 20.30 6.89
CA ARG A 105 12.48 19.52 7.57
C ARG A 105 13.46 18.85 6.66
N ALA A 106 13.03 18.51 5.43
CA ALA A 106 13.83 17.72 4.51
C ALA A 106 15.07 18.47 4.02
N GLY A 107 16.18 17.75 3.95
CA GLY A 107 17.41 18.23 3.38
C GLY A 107 17.43 18.15 1.84
N ALA A 108 18.47 18.71 1.22
CA ALA A 108 18.64 18.69 -0.23
C ALA A 108 18.68 17.26 -0.81
N ALA A 109 19.24 16.31 -0.06
CA ALA A 109 19.30 14.91 -0.45
C ALA A 109 17.89 14.27 -0.53
N ASP A 110 17.01 14.57 0.44
CA ASP A 110 15.65 14.07 0.47
C ASP A 110 14.82 14.63 -0.68
N VAL A 111 14.94 15.93 -0.97
CA VAL A 111 14.27 16.57 -2.12
C VAL A 111 14.75 15.95 -3.43
N THR A 112 16.05 15.69 -3.54
CA THR A 112 16.61 15.01 -4.71
C THR A 112 16.07 13.59 -4.85
N ALA A 113 15.96 12.84 -3.77
CA ALA A 113 15.38 11.50 -3.74
C ALA A 113 13.90 11.51 -4.18
N LEU A 114 13.13 12.51 -3.72
CA LEU A 114 11.72 12.68 -4.08
C LEU A 114 11.55 13.00 -5.58
N ARG A 115 12.40 13.88 -6.13
CA ARG A 115 12.46 14.19 -7.56
C ARG A 115 12.80 12.96 -8.40
N ASN A 116 13.75 12.15 -7.95
CA ASN A 116 14.12 10.90 -8.62
C ASN A 116 12.96 9.91 -8.63
N ALA A 117 12.24 9.76 -7.52
CA ALA A 117 11.04 8.90 -7.45
C ALA A 117 9.97 9.35 -8.46
N LEU A 118 9.72 10.66 -8.60
CA LEU A 118 8.81 11.20 -9.62
C LEU A 118 9.29 10.88 -11.05
N ARG A 119 10.58 11.05 -11.31
CA ARG A 119 11.16 10.73 -12.63
C ARG A 119 10.96 9.27 -13.00
N ASP A 120 11.15 8.37 -12.03
CA ASP A 120 10.97 6.94 -12.23
C ASP A 120 9.49 6.59 -12.47
N LEU A 121 8.57 7.23 -11.75
CA LEU A 121 7.11 7.12 -11.98
C LEU A 121 6.74 7.57 -13.41
N LYS A 122 7.28 8.70 -13.89
CA LYS A 122 7.03 9.19 -15.27
C LYS A 122 7.51 8.19 -16.32
N LYS A 123 8.69 7.59 -16.12
CA LYS A 123 9.23 6.57 -17.03
C LYS A 123 8.36 5.31 -17.05
N ALA A 124 7.94 4.81 -15.87
CA ALA A 124 7.11 3.62 -15.77
C ALA A 124 5.71 3.81 -16.38
N ALA A 125 5.16 5.00 -16.28
CA ALA A 125 3.87 5.33 -16.91
C ALA A 125 3.89 5.18 -18.44
N ALA A 126 5.04 5.43 -19.07
CA ALA A 126 5.22 5.23 -20.50
C ALA A 126 5.23 3.75 -20.90
N THR A 127 5.66 2.84 -20.02
CA THR A 127 5.77 1.38 -20.28
C THR A 127 4.49 0.60 -19.95
N ARG A 128 3.45 1.23 -19.41
CA ARG A 128 2.13 0.66 -19.02
C ARG A 128 2.21 -0.55 -18.07
N SER A 129 3.29 -0.72 -17.31
CA SER A 129 3.41 -1.78 -16.30
C SER A 129 2.73 -1.35 -15.00
N SER A 130 1.54 -1.87 -14.73
CA SER A 130 0.78 -1.54 -13.51
C SER A 130 1.50 -1.95 -12.22
N GLU A 131 2.16 -3.11 -12.22
CA GLU A 131 2.94 -3.60 -11.08
C GLU A 131 4.08 -2.64 -10.72
N ARG A 132 4.90 -2.28 -11.71
CA ARG A 132 6.01 -1.35 -11.54
C ARG A 132 5.54 0.03 -11.06
N LEU A 133 4.39 0.49 -11.54
CA LEU A 133 3.80 1.76 -11.09
C LEU A 133 3.40 1.72 -9.62
N LEU A 134 2.83 0.61 -9.12
CA LEU A 134 2.48 0.44 -7.71
C LEU A 134 3.71 0.50 -6.81
N ASP A 135 4.78 -0.20 -7.19
CA ASP A 135 6.03 -0.23 -6.42
C ASP A 135 6.71 1.13 -6.40
N LEU A 136 6.74 1.83 -7.53
CA LEU A 136 7.32 3.18 -7.60
C LEU A 136 6.48 4.22 -6.85
N LYS A 137 5.15 4.07 -6.80
CA LYS A 137 4.31 4.87 -5.90
C LYS A 137 4.62 4.60 -4.43
N THR A 138 4.80 3.35 -4.06
CA THR A 138 5.22 2.98 -2.70
C THR A 138 6.54 3.66 -2.35
N LYS A 139 7.53 3.60 -3.23
CA LYS A 139 8.83 4.26 -3.06
C LYS A 139 8.71 5.78 -2.91
N TYR A 140 7.86 6.44 -3.70
CA TYR A 140 7.58 7.87 -3.56
C TYR A 140 7.06 8.20 -2.14
N TYR A 141 6.09 7.44 -1.65
CA TYR A 141 5.57 7.64 -0.29
C TYR A 141 6.61 7.34 0.78
N GLU A 142 7.44 6.31 0.63
CA GLU A 142 8.52 6.03 1.57
C GLU A 142 9.50 7.20 1.70
N VAL A 143 9.88 7.82 0.59
CA VAL A 143 10.76 9.00 0.60
C VAL A 143 10.06 10.17 1.30
N LEU A 144 8.80 10.46 0.96
CA LEU A 144 8.03 11.54 1.57
C LEU A 144 7.88 11.34 3.09
N LEU A 145 7.52 10.12 3.51
CA LEU A 145 7.29 9.80 4.91
C LEU A 145 8.58 9.74 5.74
N ASN A 146 9.69 9.35 5.16
CA ASN A 146 10.98 9.40 5.85
C ASN A 146 11.45 10.86 6.04
N GLY A 147 11.38 11.67 5.00
CA GLY A 147 11.82 13.07 5.05
C GLY A 147 10.90 13.99 5.87
N CYS A 148 9.63 13.62 6.11
CA CYS A 148 8.75 14.39 6.97
C CYS A 148 9.20 14.40 8.44
N GLY A 149 10.03 13.43 8.86
CA GLY A 149 10.62 13.37 10.21
C GLY A 149 9.60 13.14 11.33
N ASN A 150 8.42 12.57 11.02
CA ASN A 150 7.40 12.21 12.00
C ASN A 150 7.14 10.71 11.96
N ARG A 151 7.70 9.99 12.95
CA ARG A 151 7.61 8.52 13.03
C ARG A 151 6.19 8.01 13.23
N ILE A 152 5.33 8.79 13.89
CA ILE A 152 3.93 8.39 14.13
C ILE A 152 3.16 8.47 12.81
N ILE A 153 3.20 9.61 12.12
CA ILE A 153 2.56 9.77 10.80
C ILE A 153 3.04 8.68 9.85
N ARG A 154 4.35 8.41 9.81
CA ARG A 154 4.92 7.37 8.97
C ARG A 154 4.31 6.00 9.25
N ARG A 155 4.21 5.61 10.53
CA ARG A 155 3.64 4.32 10.93
C ARG A 155 2.18 4.19 10.50
N GLU A 156 1.35 5.17 10.84
CA GLU A 156 -0.08 5.15 10.53
C GLU A 156 -0.33 5.16 9.02
N LEU A 157 0.36 6.02 8.26
CA LEU A 157 0.20 6.07 6.81
C LEU A 157 0.66 4.80 6.10
N LEU A 158 1.70 4.12 6.58
CA LEU A 158 2.10 2.83 5.99
C LEU A 158 1.03 1.77 6.15
N GLN A 159 0.32 1.72 7.29
CA GLN A 159 -0.81 0.81 7.51
C GLN A 159 -1.97 1.16 6.56
N LEU A 160 -2.38 2.42 6.50
CA LEU A 160 -3.44 2.87 5.58
C LEU A 160 -3.07 2.63 4.11
N HIS A 161 -1.80 2.80 3.74
CA HIS A 161 -1.33 2.51 2.37
C HIS A 161 -1.40 1.02 2.04
N ASN A 162 -1.12 0.13 2.98
CA ASN A 162 -1.25 -1.30 2.78
C ASN A 162 -2.71 -1.68 2.53
N ARG A 163 -3.64 -1.19 3.35
CA ARG A 163 -5.09 -1.40 3.17
C ARG A 163 -5.56 -0.97 1.79
N ILE A 164 -5.24 0.25 1.40
CA ILE A 164 -5.69 0.81 0.12
C ILE A 164 -4.94 0.25 -1.10
N ARG A 165 -3.84 -0.47 -0.88
CA ARG A 165 -3.07 -1.07 -1.98
C ARG A 165 -3.88 -2.10 -2.77
N LEU A 166 -4.74 -2.88 -2.09
CA LEU A 166 -5.68 -3.79 -2.74
C LEU A 166 -6.63 -3.05 -3.69
N LEU A 167 -7.22 -1.96 -3.22
CA LEU A 167 -8.10 -1.11 -4.01
C LEU A 167 -7.35 -0.45 -5.17
N ARG A 168 -6.12 0.02 -4.94
CA ARG A 168 -5.28 0.62 -5.99
C ARG A 168 -4.93 -0.35 -7.11
N ALA A 169 -4.71 -1.63 -6.82
CA ALA A 169 -4.39 -2.61 -7.84
C ALA A 169 -5.49 -2.70 -8.92
N THR A 170 -6.74 -2.52 -8.52
CA THR A 170 -7.89 -2.56 -9.44
C THR A 170 -8.23 -1.22 -10.09
N THR A 171 -7.83 -0.09 -9.49
CA THR A 171 -8.26 1.25 -9.93
C THR A 171 -7.16 2.10 -10.58
N LEU A 172 -5.90 1.66 -10.55
CA LEU A 172 -4.74 2.48 -10.93
C LEU A 172 -4.70 2.87 -12.41
N ALA A 173 -5.12 1.99 -13.31
CA ALA A 173 -4.86 2.14 -14.75
C ALA A 173 -5.47 3.43 -15.37
N GLY A 174 -6.66 3.83 -14.93
CA GLY A 174 -7.36 4.98 -15.50
C GLY A 174 -6.89 6.36 -15.03
N ARG A 175 -6.07 6.44 -13.92
CA ARG A 175 -5.72 7.70 -13.26
C ARG A 175 -4.22 8.05 -13.26
N THR A 176 -3.38 7.21 -13.84
CA THR A 176 -1.91 7.33 -13.73
C THR A 176 -1.37 8.69 -14.18
N LYS A 177 -1.82 9.19 -15.33
CA LYS A 177 -1.36 10.48 -15.87
C LYS A 177 -1.74 11.66 -14.97
N ALA A 178 -2.98 11.70 -14.47
CA ALA A 178 -3.44 12.73 -13.55
C ALA A 178 -2.67 12.67 -12.22
N ALA A 179 -2.49 11.48 -11.65
CA ALA A 179 -1.75 11.30 -10.41
C ALA A 179 -0.29 11.79 -10.51
N ILE A 180 0.40 11.55 -11.64
CA ILE A 180 1.76 12.04 -11.88
C ILE A 180 1.79 13.57 -11.96
N ALA A 181 0.81 14.20 -12.60
CA ALA A 181 0.73 15.67 -12.66
C ALA A 181 0.53 16.28 -11.26
N GLU A 182 -0.35 15.68 -10.47
CA GLU A 182 -0.60 16.10 -9.08
C GLU A 182 0.63 15.94 -8.19
N ILE A 183 1.32 14.79 -8.25
CA ILE A 183 2.59 14.57 -7.54
C ILE A 183 3.65 15.57 -7.98
N SER A 184 3.71 15.90 -9.28
CA SER A 184 4.64 16.92 -9.80
C SER A 184 4.36 18.29 -9.18
N ARG A 185 3.10 18.66 -8.96
CA ARG A 185 2.69 19.90 -8.30
C ARG A 185 3.11 19.92 -6.82
N ILE A 186 2.90 18.81 -6.10
CA ILE A 186 3.34 18.67 -4.70
C ILE A 186 4.86 18.91 -4.59
N ILE A 187 5.64 18.26 -5.47
CA ILE A 187 7.10 18.40 -5.47
C ILE A 187 7.52 19.84 -5.83
N GLY A 188 6.83 20.49 -6.76
CA GLY A 188 7.07 21.90 -7.09
C GLY A 188 6.88 22.82 -5.88
N CYS A 189 5.83 22.63 -5.08
CA CYS A 189 5.64 23.39 -3.83
C CYS A 189 6.77 23.09 -2.83
N ILE A 190 7.20 21.84 -2.68
CA ILE A 190 8.31 21.44 -1.80
C ILE A 190 9.62 22.12 -2.23
N GLU A 191 9.94 22.14 -3.52
CA GLU A 191 11.14 22.77 -4.07
C GLU A 191 11.16 24.27 -3.83
N ASN A 192 9.98 24.91 -3.89
CA ASN A 192 9.81 26.33 -3.61
C ASN A 192 9.69 26.67 -2.11
N LYS A 193 9.83 25.68 -1.22
CA LYS A 193 9.65 25.84 0.24
C LYS A 193 8.27 26.34 0.63
N ASP A 194 7.26 26.12 -0.20
CA ASP A 194 5.87 26.46 0.05
C ASP A 194 5.20 25.33 0.85
N GLU A 195 5.25 25.44 2.17
CA GLU A 195 4.73 24.46 3.11
C GLU A 195 3.21 24.27 2.98
N GLU A 196 2.50 25.38 2.84
CA GLU A 196 1.03 25.37 2.74
C GLU A 196 0.57 24.85 1.38
N GLY A 197 1.20 25.31 0.31
CA GLY A 197 0.94 24.79 -1.04
C GLY A 197 1.23 23.30 -1.16
N ALA A 198 2.29 22.79 -0.54
CA ALA A 198 2.59 21.36 -0.52
C ALA A 198 1.50 20.57 0.24
N CYS A 199 1.04 21.08 1.38
CA CYS A 199 -0.06 20.50 2.15
C CYS A 199 -1.34 20.43 1.31
N LEU A 200 -1.82 21.56 0.79
CA LEU A 200 -3.05 21.65 0.00
C LEU A 200 -2.99 20.78 -1.26
N ALA A 201 -1.87 20.81 -1.99
CA ALA A 201 -1.69 19.98 -3.17
C ALA A 201 -1.73 18.47 -2.85
N SER A 202 -1.21 18.07 -1.68
CA SER A 202 -1.26 16.68 -1.21
C SER A 202 -2.68 16.26 -0.83
N VAL A 203 -3.43 17.10 -0.10
CA VAL A 203 -4.84 16.87 0.23
C VAL A 203 -5.66 16.67 -1.04
N GLU A 204 -5.59 17.62 -2.00
CA GLU A 204 -6.31 17.53 -3.27
C GLU A 204 -5.95 16.25 -4.06
N HIS A 205 -4.68 15.85 -4.05
CA HIS A 205 -4.25 14.60 -4.68
C HIS A 205 -4.99 13.38 -4.11
N ILE A 206 -5.11 13.32 -2.78
CA ILE A 206 -5.76 12.21 -2.10
C ILE A 206 -7.28 12.24 -2.29
N GLU A 207 -7.91 13.41 -2.22
CA GLU A 207 -9.34 13.56 -2.47
C GLU A 207 -9.73 13.12 -3.89
N ARG A 208 -8.96 13.52 -4.91
CA ARG A 208 -9.17 13.06 -6.29
C ARG A 208 -8.92 11.56 -6.45
N ALA A 209 -7.97 10.99 -5.68
CA ALA A 209 -7.76 9.55 -5.64
C ALA A 209 -8.93 8.82 -5.00
N ALA A 210 -9.53 9.39 -3.94
CA ALA A 210 -10.73 8.87 -3.29
C ALA A 210 -11.93 8.83 -4.27
N GLN A 211 -12.23 9.95 -4.91
CA GLN A 211 -13.33 10.05 -5.87
C GLN A 211 -13.23 8.98 -6.96
N TRP A 212 -12.04 8.82 -7.53
CA TRP A 212 -11.79 7.80 -8.54
C TRP A 212 -11.98 6.38 -8.02
N ALA A 213 -11.40 6.07 -6.86
CA ALA A 213 -11.44 4.74 -6.28
C ALA A 213 -12.87 4.33 -5.86
N LEU A 214 -13.59 5.23 -5.20
CA LEU A 214 -14.97 5.00 -4.75
C LEU A 214 -15.94 4.83 -5.93
N SER A 215 -15.79 5.61 -7.01
CA SER A 215 -16.58 5.44 -8.22
C SER A 215 -16.33 4.08 -8.91
N SER A 216 -15.09 3.61 -8.88
CA SER A 216 -14.70 2.30 -9.45
C SER A 216 -15.25 1.13 -8.63
N LEU A 217 -15.29 1.23 -7.30
CA LEU A 217 -15.93 0.23 -6.41
C LEU A 217 -17.43 0.15 -6.64
N GLY A 218 -18.12 1.29 -6.76
CA GLY A 218 -19.56 1.34 -7.02
C GLY A 218 -19.95 0.66 -8.35
N GLN A 219 -19.13 0.78 -9.38
CA GLN A 219 -19.36 0.10 -10.66
C GLN A 219 -19.05 -1.41 -10.63
N GLY A 220 -18.13 -1.85 -9.77
CA GLY A 220 -17.79 -3.28 -9.60
C GLY A 220 -18.84 -4.10 -8.87
N GLN A 221 -19.62 -3.46 -7.97
CA GLN A 221 -20.69 -4.12 -7.21
C GLN A 221 -21.97 -4.36 -8.02
N THR A 222 -22.14 -3.69 -9.16
CA THR A 222 -23.32 -3.86 -10.05
C THR A 222 -23.19 -5.05 -11.00
N LYS A 223 -22.06 -5.73 -11.10
CA LYS A 223 -21.95 -7.00 -11.84
C LYS A 223 -22.32 -8.16 -10.92
N PRO A 224 -23.40 -8.93 -11.22
CA PRO A 224 -23.73 -10.12 -10.42
C PRO A 224 -22.54 -11.09 -10.44
N ARG A 225 -22.05 -11.44 -9.23
CA ARG A 225 -21.05 -12.51 -9.07
C ARG A 225 -21.68 -13.80 -9.58
N THR A 226 -21.35 -14.20 -10.80
CA THR A 226 -21.65 -15.55 -11.28
C THR A 226 -20.94 -16.53 -10.35
N LYS A 227 -21.75 -17.28 -9.59
CA LYS A 227 -21.27 -18.42 -8.80
C LYS A 227 -20.71 -19.48 -9.75
N PRO A 228 -19.57 -20.11 -9.43
CA PRO A 228 -19.18 -21.37 -10.05
C PRO A 228 -20.11 -22.51 -9.61
#